data_8f00a3cc5044f33592a2c1681aa8c160
#
_entry.id   8f00a3cc5044f33592a2c1681aa8c160
#
_cell.length_a   1.000
_cell.length_b   1.000
_cell.length_c   1.000
_cell.angle_alpha   90.00
_cell.angle_beta   90.00
_cell.angle_gamma   90.00
#
_symmetry.space_group_name_H-M   'P 1'
#
loop_
_entity.id
_entity.type
_entity.pdbx_description
1 polymer ?
#
loop_
_entity_poly.entity_id
_entity_poly.type
_entity_poly.pdbx_seq_one_letter_code
_entity_poly.pdbx_strand_id
1 'polypeptide(L)'
;VIKRIKKTGNFANRFAIELLNKAFDKQLNILYETTFGNIETAINLLDAFKEKQYQIYVIALPINIELSILRNQQRYESKISAGNTLPRIVEREVIERMAVNYQQCLEQLRQDKYIHLYQIKDHQEVNQIVRSILQNNG
;
A
#
# COMPACT_ATOMS: atom_id res chain seq x y z
N VAL A 1 8.77 -7.44 12.93
CA VAL A 1 7.51 -7.76 13.63
C VAL A 1 6.65 -6.51 13.70
N ILE A 2 5.53 -6.50 12.99
CA ILE A 2 4.57 -5.40 13.03
C ILE A 2 3.87 -5.46 14.40
N LYS A 3 4.37 -4.71 15.36
CA LYS A 3 3.93 -4.77 16.76
C LYS A 3 2.64 -4.02 17.11
N ARG A 4 1.95 -3.39 16.14
CA ARG A 4 0.76 -2.61 16.50
C ARG A 4 -0.38 -2.72 15.52
N ILE A 5 -1.19 -3.74 15.69
CA ILE A 5 -2.57 -3.68 15.25
C ILE A 5 -3.37 -3.08 16.40
N LYS A 6 -4.01 -1.91 16.18
CA LYS A 6 -4.97 -1.38 17.12
C LYS A 6 -6.04 -2.45 17.43
N LYS A 7 -6.53 -2.49 18.65
CA LYS A 7 -7.56 -3.44 19.15
C LYS A 7 -8.84 -3.53 18.31
N THR A 8 -9.05 -2.64 17.36
CA THR A 8 -10.13 -2.62 16.37
C THR A 8 -9.72 -3.21 15.01
N GLY A 9 -8.52 -3.80 14.94
CA GLY A 9 -8.06 -4.46 13.73
C GLY A 9 -8.99 -5.61 13.39
N ASN A 10 -9.67 -5.49 12.26
CA ASN A 10 -10.50 -6.53 11.68
C ASN A 10 -9.72 -7.85 11.62
N PHE A 11 -10.43 -8.95 11.75
CA PHE A 11 -9.93 -10.31 11.51
C PHE A 11 -9.08 -10.39 10.22
N ALA A 12 -9.49 -9.65 9.18
CA ALA A 12 -8.75 -9.53 7.93
C ALA A 12 -7.32 -8.99 8.11
N ASN A 13 -7.10 -7.99 8.97
CA ASN A 13 -5.76 -7.43 9.21
C ASN A 13 -4.86 -8.41 9.98
N ARG A 14 -5.40 -9.15 10.92
CA ARG A 14 -4.66 -10.21 11.62
C ARG A 14 -4.25 -11.31 10.66
N PHE A 15 -5.18 -11.74 9.81
CA PHE A 15 -4.93 -12.76 8.81
C PHE A 15 -3.87 -12.32 7.79
N ALA A 16 -3.92 -11.07 7.33
CA ALA A 16 -2.92 -10.52 6.42
C ALA A 16 -1.51 -10.52 7.05
N ILE A 17 -1.39 -10.22 8.34
CA ILE A 17 -0.10 -10.24 9.04
C ILE A 17 0.40 -11.67 9.21
N GLU A 18 -0.47 -12.61 9.57
CA GLU A 18 -0.09 -14.02 9.68
C GLU A 18 0.39 -14.58 8.33
N LEU A 19 -0.29 -14.21 7.23
CA LEU A 19 0.14 -14.56 5.89
C LEU A 19 1.50 -13.97 5.55
N LEU A 20 1.73 -12.70 5.87
CA LEU A 20 3.01 -12.03 5.63
C LEU A 20 4.14 -12.73 6.41
N ASN A 21 3.92 -13.04 7.69
CA ASN A 21 4.90 -13.75 8.50
C ASN A 21 5.23 -15.15 7.92
N LYS A 22 4.21 -15.90 7.50
CA LYS A 22 4.42 -17.19 6.83
C LYS A 22 5.17 -17.07 5.51
N ALA A 23 4.91 -16.01 4.75
CA ALA A 23 5.64 -15.73 3.52
C ALA A 23 7.12 -15.39 3.79
N PHE A 24 7.39 -14.64 4.86
CA PHE A 24 8.76 -14.36 5.33
C PHE A 24 9.48 -15.65 5.75
N ASP A 25 8.84 -16.51 6.53
CA ASP A 25 9.44 -17.77 7.00
C ASP A 25 9.79 -18.72 5.84
N LYS A 26 9.01 -18.66 4.78
CA LYS A 26 9.21 -19.47 3.56
C LYS A 26 10.05 -18.77 2.48
N GLN A 27 10.49 -17.53 2.74
CA GLN A 27 11.24 -16.69 1.78
C GLN A 27 10.55 -16.56 0.40
N LEU A 28 9.23 -16.40 0.41
CA LEU A 28 8.45 -16.26 -0.82
C LEU A 28 8.60 -14.86 -1.40
N ASN A 29 8.47 -14.73 -2.71
CA ASN A 29 8.26 -13.44 -3.35
C ASN A 29 6.91 -12.87 -2.93
N ILE A 30 6.87 -11.61 -2.52
CA ILE A 30 5.70 -10.96 -1.94
C ILE A 30 5.33 -9.75 -2.77
N LEU A 31 4.08 -9.68 -3.21
CA LEU A 31 3.46 -8.47 -3.73
C LEU A 31 2.53 -7.90 -2.65
N TYR A 32 2.83 -6.69 -2.20
CA TYR A 32 2.08 -6.04 -1.12
C TYR A 32 1.49 -4.72 -1.58
N GLU A 33 0.17 -4.58 -1.50
CA GLU A 33 -0.53 -3.34 -1.81
C GLU A 33 -0.78 -2.52 -0.54
N THR A 34 -0.43 -1.25 -0.59
CA THR A 34 -0.65 -0.31 0.51
C THR A 34 -0.82 1.11 0.00
N THR A 35 -1.42 1.96 0.81
CA THR A 35 -1.64 3.36 0.46
C THR A 35 -0.48 4.28 0.84
N PHE A 36 0.45 3.84 1.70
CA PHE A 36 1.44 4.71 2.33
C PHE A 36 0.84 6.01 2.93
N GLY A 37 -0.42 5.95 3.34
CA GLY A 37 -1.12 7.08 3.94
C GLY A 37 -0.70 7.41 5.38
N ASN A 38 0.17 6.60 5.97
CA ASN A 38 0.81 6.84 7.26
C ASN A 38 2.29 6.50 7.16
N ILE A 39 3.15 7.48 7.39
CA ILE A 39 4.60 7.38 7.20
C ILE A 39 5.21 6.36 8.17
N GLU A 40 4.84 6.41 9.45
CA GLU A 40 5.36 5.47 10.46
C GLU A 40 5.04 4.01 10.11
N THR A 41 3.79 3.77 9.72
CA THR A 41 3.36 2.43 9.30
C THR A 41 4.09 1.95 8.06
N ALA A 42 4.31 2.84 7.09
CA ALA A 42 5.05 2.51 5.86
C ALA A 42 6.51 2.17 6.16
N ILE A 43 7.18 2.97 6.97
CA ILE A 43 8.58 2.73 7.35
C ILE A 43 8.70 1.41 8.13
N ASN A 44 7.83 1.15 9.10
CA ASN A 44 7.85 -0.09 9.88
C ASN A 44 7.64 -1.33 8.99
N LEU A 45 6.79 -1.24 7.98
CA LEU A 45 6.59 -2.30 6.99
C LEU A 45 7.86 -2.56 6.18
N LEU A 46 8.46 -1.49 5.65
CA LEU A 46 9.67 -1.59 4.84
C LEU A 46 10.87 -2.11 5.65
N ASP A 47 10.99 -1.68 6.91
CA ASP A 47 12.03 -2.16 7.81
C ASP A 47 11.87 -3.65 8.11
N ALA A 48 10.64 -4.15 8.25
CA ALA A 48 10.39 -5.59 8.40
C ALA A 48 10.88 -6.39 7.17
N PHE A 49 10.69 -5.87 5.96
CA PHE A 49 11.24 -6.48 4.74
C PHE A 49 12.77 -6.43 4.69
N LYS A 50 13.38 -5.31 5.10
CA LYS A 50 14.84 -5.15 5.17
C LYS A 50 15.47 -6.14 6.17
N GLU A 51 14.88 -6.26 7.37
CA GLU A 51 15.33 -7.21 8.39
C GLU A 51 15.33 -8.66 7.90
N LYS A 52 14.39 -8.99 7.02
CA LYS A 52 14.30 -10.31 6.37
C LYS A 52 15.14 -10.40 5.09
N GLN A 53 15.97 -9.40 4.81
CA GLN A 53 16.89 -9.35 3.67
C GLN A 53 16.20 -9.43 2.29
N TYR A 54 14.98 -8.89 2.18
CA TYR A 54 14.30 -8.78 0.90
C TYR A 54 14.87 -7.65 0.05
N GLN A 55 14.94 -7.88 -1.24
CA GLN A 55 15.06 -6.79 -2.21
C GLN A 55 13.71 -6.11 -2.34
N ILE A 56 13.68 -4.80 -2.17
CA ILE A 56 12.44 -4.04 -2.10
C ILE A 56 12.29 -3.17 -3.34
N TYR A 57 11.19 -3.38 -4.04
CA TYR A 57 10.77 -2.60 -5.19
C TYR A 57 9.45 -1.91 -4.86
N VAL A 58 9.44 -0.59 -4.90
CA VAL A 58 8.22 0.20 -4.67
C VAL A 58 7.76 0.78 -6.00
N ILE A 59 6.54 0.43 -6.41
CA ILE A 59 5.89 1.01 -7.58
C ILE A 59 4.87 2.03 -7.08
N ALA A 60 5.22 3.30 -7.22
CA ALA A 60 4.40 4.42 -6.78
C ALA A 60 3.41 4.82 -7.86
N LEU A 61 2.14 4.61 -7.58
CA LEU A 61 1.04 4.99 -8.46
C LEU A 61 0.81 6.51 -8.46
N PRO A 62 0.32 7.10 -9.56
CA PRO A 62 0.05 8.52 -9.62
C PRO A 62 -1.11 8.90 -8.68
N ILE A 63 -0.98 10.04 -8.01
CA ILE A 63 -2.04 10.61 -7.19
C ILE A 63 -2.99 11.44 -8.07
N ASN A 64 -4.29 11.20 -7.89
CA ASN A 64 -5.34 12.05 -8.40
C ASN A 64 -6.42 12.18 -7.32
N ILE A 65 -6.41 13.29 -6.59
CA ILE A 65 -7.32 13.54 -5.45
C ILE A 65 -8.77 13.56 -5.92
N GLU A 66 -9.07 14.26 -7.00
CA GLU A 66 -10.45 14.38 -7.49
C GLU A 66 -11.00 13.03 -7.95
N LEU A 67 -10.19 12.23 -8.64
CA LEU A 67 -10.58 10.87 -9.02
C LEU A 67 -10.76 9.98 -7.78
N SER A 68 -9.96 10.14 -6.76
CA SER A 68 -10.09 9.39 -5.50
C SER A 68 -11.38 9.74 -4.77
N ILE A 69 -11.76 11.01 -4.74
CA ILE A 69 -13.02 11.48 -4.17
C ILE A 69 -14.21 10.92 -4.95
N LEU A 70 -14.16 11.01 -6.28
CA LEU A 70 -15.22 10.48 -7.15
C LEU A 70 -15.40 8.97 -6.95
N ARG A 71 -14.33 8.20 -6.93
CA ARG A 71 -14.38 6.75 -6.70
C ARG A 71 -14.89 6.39 -5.31
N ASN A 72 -14.53 7.17 -4.30
CA ASN A 72 -15.03 7.00 -2.93
C ASN A 72 -16.54 7.21 -2.87
N GLN A 73 -17.06 8.25 -3.52
CA GLN A 73 -18.49 8.53 -3.63
C GLN A 73 -19.23 7.41 -4.37
N GLN A 74 -18.74 6.99 -5.53
CA GLN A 74 -19.32 5.90 -6.31
C GLN A 74 -19.40 4.59 -5.51
N ARG A 75 -18.37 4.27 -4.74
CA ARG A 75 -18.38 3.09 -3.87
C ARG A 75 -19.41 3.21 -2.75
N TYR A 76 -19.58 4.39 -2.18
CA TYR A 76 -20.57 4.66 -1.17
C TYR A 76 -21.99 4.47 -1.73
N GLU A 77 -22.29 5.11 -2.85
CA GLU A 77 -23.60 5.01 -3.53
C GLU A 77 -23.93 3.57 -3.94
N SER A 78 -22.95 2.86 -4.49
CA SER A 78 -23.08 1.46 -4.87
C SER A 78 -23.43 0.55 -3.67
N LYS A 79 -22.83 0.79 -2.51
CA LYS A 79 -23.11 0.03 -1.29
C LYS A 79 -24.50 0.35 -0.72
N ILE A 80 -24.92 1.60 -0.77
CA ILE A 80 -26.29 1.99 -0.41
C ILE A 80 -27.31 1.29 -1.32
N SER A 81 -27.09 1.33 -2.63
CA SER A 81 -27.97 0.67 -3.61
C SER A 81 -28.05 -0.85 -3.42
N ALA A 82 -26.98 -1.47 -2.92
CA ALA A 82 -26.92 -2.89 -2.58
C ALA A 82 -27.56 -3.24 -1.22
N GLY A 83 -28.17 -2.26 -0.53
CA GLY A 83 -28.86 -2.48 0.74
C GLY A 83 -27.99 -2.41 1.99
N ASN A 84 -26.73 -1.93 1.87
CA ASN A 84 -25.88 -1.69 3.04
C ASN A 84 -26.37 -0.44 3.79
N THR A 85 -26.78 -0.60 5.04
CA THR A 85 -27.35 0.49 5.84
C THR A 85 -26.32 1.45 6.44
N LEU A 86 -25.05 1.04 6.52
CA LEU A 86 -23.95 1.83 7.10
C LEU A 86 -22.69 1.75 6.24
N PRO A 87 -22.74 2.17 4.96
CA PRO A 87 -21.55 2.20 4.15
C PRO A 87 -20.59 3.28 4.66
N ARG A 88 -19.31 2.96 4.65
CA ARG A 88 -18.27 3.92 5.04
C ARG A 88 -17.97 4.86 3.87
N ILE A 89 -18.05 6.17 4.12
CA ILE A 89 -17.50 7.19 3.25
C ILE A 89 -16.22 7.76 3.88
N VAL A 90 -15.25 8.08 3.04
CA VAL A 90 -14.02 8.76 3.47
C VAL A 90 -14.16 10.24 3.14
N GLU A 91 -14.00 11.11 4.12
CA GLU A 91 -14.10 12.54 3.94
C GLU A 91 -12.96 13.10 3.06
N ARG A 92 -13.26 14.19 2.32
CA ARG A 92 -12.28 14.85 1.43
C ARG A 92 -10.97 15.17 2.13
N GLU A 93 -11.05 15.76 3.31
CA GLU A 93 -9.89 16.16 4.11
C GLU A 93 -8.97 14.97 4.46
N VAL A 94 -9.57 13.79 4.68
CA VAL A 94 -8.81 12.56 4.93
C VAL A 94 -8.06 12.13 3.67
N ILE A 95 -8.70 12.21 2.51
CA ILE A 95 -8.08 11.87 1.21
C ILE A 95 -6.92 12.83 0.92
N GLU A 96 -7.12 14.13 1.12
CA GLU A 96 -6.09 15.16 0.91
C GLU A 96 -4.90 14.95 1.86
N ARG A 97 -5.16 14.68 3.14
CA ARG A 97 -4.11 14.37 4.12
C ARG A 97 -3.32 13.10 3.77
N MET A 98 -4.01 12.06 3.33
CA MET A 98 -3.35 10.83 2.88
C MET A 98 -2.46 11.08 1.66
N ALA A 99 -2.88 11.95 0.73
CA ALA A 99 -2.08 12.34 -0.42
C ALA A 99 -0.79 13.07 -0.01
N VAL A 100 -0.87 13.98 0.95
CA VAL A 100 0.31 14.66 1.51
C VAL A 100 1.25 13.65 2.18
N ASN A 101 0.72 12.77 3.03
CA ASN A 101 1.52 11.74 3.70
C ASN A 101 2.19 10.80 2.69
N TYR A 102 1.49 10.43 1.64
CA TYR A 102 2.04 9.61 0.56
C TYR A 102 3.23 10.29 -0.13
N GLN A 103 3.10 11.58 -0.47
CA GLN A 103 4.20 12.35 -1.08
C GLN A 103 5.42 12.45 -0.16
N GLN A 104 5.20 12.71 1.12
CA GLN A 104 6.27 12.74 2.12
C GLN A 104 6.95 11.38 2.27
N CYS A 105 6.16 10.30 2.24
CA CYS A 105 6.69 8.94 2.25
C CYS A 105 7.57 8.67 1.03
N LEU A 106 7.13 9.02 -0.18
CA LEU A 106 7.92 8.84 -1.39
C LEU A 106 9.23 9.63 -1.35
N GLU A 107 9.22 10.85 -0.78
CA GLU A 107 10.44 11.65 -0.64
C GLU A 107 11.48 10.96 0.26
N GLN A 108 11.03 10.34 1.35
CA GLN A 108 11.91 9.53 2.21
C GLN A 108 12.43 8.28 1.49
N LEU A 109 11.58 7.61 0.71
CA LEU A 109 11.98 6.42 -0.03
C LEU A 109 13.02 6.71 -1.13
N ARG A 110 12.98 7.89 -1.75
CA ARG A 110 13.99 8.30 -2.74
C ARG A 110 15.40 8.35 -2.16
N GLN A 111 15.51 8.63 -0.87
CA GLN A 111 16.81 8.73 -0.18
C GLN A 111 17.29 7.38 0.36
N ASP A 112 16.44 6.37 0.35
CA ASP A 112 16.77 5.04 0.87
C ASP A 112 17.45 4.17 -0.18
N LYS A 113 18.74 3.90 0.02
CA LYS A 113 19.56 3.10 -0.90
C LYS A 113 19.14 1.62 -1.03
N TYR A 114 18.33 1.12 -0.10
CA TYR A 114 17.85 -0.27 -0.11
C TYR A 114 16.53 -0.43 -0.86
N ILE A 115 15.95 0.66 -1.36
CA ILE A 115 14.64 0.67 -2.02
C ILE A 115 14.81 1.10 -3.47
N HIS A 116 14.31 0.27 -4.37
CA HIS A 116 14.17 0.59 -5.79
C HIS A 116 12.81 1.23 -6.02
N LEU A 117 12.77 2.55 -6.20
CA LEU A 117 11.53 3.30 -6.39
C LEU A 117 11.24 3.56 -7.86
N TYR A 118 10.08 3.11 -8.32
CA TYR A 118 9.52 3.37 -9.64
C TYR A 118 8.30 4.27 -9.50
N GLN A 119 8.36 5.49 -10.02
CA GLN A 119 7.20 6.36 -10.12
C GLN A 119 6.62 6.26 -11.52
N ILE A 120 5.39 5.78 -11.62
CA ILE A 120 4.71 5.57 -12.88
C ILE A 120 3.68 6.66 -13.14
N LYS A 121 3.39 6.89 -14.41
CA LYS A 121 2.35 7.84 -14.85
C LYS A 121 1.05 7.15 -15.19
N ASP A 122 1.12 5.88 -15.61
CA ASP A 122 -0.01 5.08 -16.04
C ASP A 122 0.00 3.73 -15.32
N HIS A 123 -1.17 3.29 -14.85
CA HIS A 123 -1.35 1.97 -14.23
C HIS A 123 -0.95 0.80 -15.15
N GLN A 124 -0.99 0.98 -16.47
CA GLN A 124 -0.57 -0.04 -17.43
C GLN A 124 0.92 -0.38 -17.31
N GLU A 125 1.74 0.55 -16.86
CA GLU A 125 3.19 0.34 -16.65
C GLU A 125 3.50 -0.68 -15.53
N VAL A 126 2.58 -0.89 -14.58
CA VAL A 126 2.79 -1.80 -13.43
C VAL A 126 3.17 -3.20 -13.90
N ASN A 127 2.41 -3.75 -14.82
CA ASN A 127 2.65 -5.11 -15.30
C ASN A 127 4.00 -5.26 -16.01
N GLN A 128 4.43 -4.24 -16.74
CA GLN A 128 5.74 -4.23 -17.42
C GLN A 128 6.88 -4.22 -16.39
N ILE A 129 6.76 -3.37 -15.37
CA ILE A 129 7.77 -3.25 -14.31
C ILE A 129 7.86 -4.56 -13.52
N VAL A 130 6.72 -5.12 -13.08
CA VAL A 130 6.70 -6.38 -12.33
C VAL A 130 7.33 -7.52 -13.14
N ARG A 131 7.00 -7.65 -14.42
CA ARG A 131 7.62 -8.66 -15.28
C ARG A 131 9.14 -8.47 -15.41
N SER A 132 9.58 -7.23 -15.59
CA SER A 132 11.01 -6.90 -15.67
C SER A 132 11.74 -7.27 -14.39
N ILE A 133 11.18 -6.95 -13.22
CA ILE A 133 11.75 -7.31 -11.91
C ILE A 133 11.87 -8.83 -11.77
N LEU A 134 10.81 -9.57 -12.08
CA LEU A 134 10.80 -11.03 -11.98
C LEU A 134 11.78 -11.70 -12.93
N GLN A 135 11.96 -11.17 -14.14
CA GLN A 135 12.92 -11.70 -15.12
C GLN A 135 14.38 -11.46 -14.71
N ASN A 136 14.66 -10.32 -14.08
CA ASN A 136 16.03 -9.96 -13.67
C ASN A 136 16.48 -10.66 -12.38
N ASN A 137 15.55 -11.19 -11.59
CA ASN A 137 15.82 -11.86 -10.31
C ASN A 137 15.55 -13.38 -10.35
N GLY A 138 15.27 -13.88 -11.54
CA GLY A 138 15.01 -15.30 -11.79
C GLY A 138 16.27 -16.11 -12.08
#